data_271b5d607922b0e788c1d7bc3e297d4a
#
_entry.id   271b5d607922b0e788c1d7bc3e297d4a
#
_cell.length_a   1.000
_cell.length_b   1.000
_cell.length_c   1.000
_cell.angle_alpha   90.00
_cell.angle_beta   90.00
_cell.angle_gamma   90.00
#
_symmetry.space_group_name_H-M   'P 1'
#
loop_
_entity.id
_entity.type
_entity.pdbx_description
1 polymer ?
#
loop_
_entity_poly.entity_id
_entity_poly.type
_entity_poly.pdbx_seq_one_letter_code
_entity_poly.pdbx_strand_id
1 'polypeptide(L)'
;MISESISKLEQKIDLTYDQMTEIMSEVLSGKTTDDQNMGILSNLSQKGETDDELLGMLDKMQELSLKIKSKNNETVIDMCGTGGDKLQTFNISTTASFVVAAAGGTVAKHGNRSSSGISGSADIFEYFGYDLNSKPSVVASVLEKHRICFMFAQKFHPAMKNVSAARKQLGTRTAFNLLGPLSNPAN
;
A
#
# COMPACT_ATOMS: atom_id res chain seq x y z
N MET A 1 2.94 24.67 8.63
CA MET A 1 2.04 23.63 8.04
C MET A 1 2.10 22.32 8.83
N ILE A 2 3.16 21.49 8.75
CA ILE A 2 3.19 20.18 9.47
C ILE A 2 2.89 20.29 10.96
N SER A 3 3.57 21.18 11.69
CA SER A 3 3.32 21.37 13.13
C SER A 3 1.91 21.86 13.45
N GLU A 4 1.35 22.71 12.61
CA GLU A 4 -0.04 23.17 12.73
C GLU A 4 -1.04 22.03 12.52
N SER A 5 -0.79 21.20 11.52
CA SER A 5 -1.66 20.03 11.24
C SER A 5 -1.59 18.99 12.35
N ILE A 6 -0.40 18.75 12.92
CA ILE A 6 -0.26 17.89 14.09
C ILE A 6 -1.09 18.47 15.25
N SER A 7 -1.00 19.80 15.50
CA SER A 7 -1.78 20.44 16.56
C SER A 7 -3.29 20.34 16.36
N LYS A 8 -3.77 20.43 15.12
CA LYS A 8 -5.20 20.18 14.78
C LYS A 8 -5.61 18.73 15.10
N LEU A 9 -4.80 17.76 14.65
CA LEU A 9 -5.08 16.34 14.90
C LEU A 9 -5.05 16.00 16.41
N GLU A 10 -4.15 16.60 17.20
CA GLU A 10 -4.12 16.47 18.67
C GLU A 10 -5.42 16.97 19.31
N GLN A 11 -6.02 18.01 18.75
CA GLN A 11 -7.31 18.55 19.18
C GLN A 11 -8.50 17.79 18.57
N LYS A 12 -8.27 16.69 17.85
CA LYS A 12 -9.27 15.89 17.13
C LYS A 12 -10.02 16.69 16.06
N ILE A 13 -9.39 17.70 15.48
CA ILE A 13 -9.92 18.46 14.36
C ILE A 13 -9.56 17.75 13.05
N ASP A 14 -10.55 17.54 12.21
CA ASP A 14 -10.39 16.91 10.90
C ASP A 14 -9.58 17.80 9.96
N LEU A 15 -8.76 17.16 9.13
CA LEU A 15 -8.06 17.82 8.05
C LEU A 15 -8.87 17.71 6.76
N THR A 16 -8.85 18.76 5.95
CA THR A 16 -9.46 18.70 4.62
C THR A 16 -8.60 17.83 3.69
N TYR A 17 -9.19 17.39 2.58
CA TYR A 17 -8.49 16.71 1.50
C TYR A 17 -7.23 17.44 1.05
N ASP A 18 -7.32 18.76 0.81
CA ASP A 18 -6.19 19.58 0.36
C ASP A 18 -5.07 19.62 1.42
N GLN A 19 -5.43 19.80 2.68
CA GLN A 19 -4.46 19.81 3.79
C GLN A 19 -3.75 18.46 3.90
N MET A 20 -4.49 17.36 3.79
CA MET A 20 -3.90 16.02 3.86
C MET A 20 -3.01 15.73 2.65
N THR A 21 -3.43 16.12 1.45
CA THR A 21 -2.63 15.97 0.23
C THR A 21 -1.30 16.72 0.34
N GLU A 22 -1.32 17.93 0.88
CA GLU A 22 -0.13 18.75 1.09
C GLU A 22 0.83 18.13 2.11
N ILE A 23 0.29 17.69 3.27
CA ILE A 23 1.05 16.97 4.29
C ILE A 23 1.69 15.71 3.71
N MET A 24 0.93 14.91 2.99
CA MET A 24 1.43 13.68 2.39
C MET A 24 2.50 13.93 1.34
N SER A 25 2.43 15.06 0.63
CA SER A 25 3.50 15.48 -0.28
C SER A 25 4.82 15.70 0.44
N GLU A 26 4.81 16.35 1.61
CA GLU A 26 6.02 16.55 2.42
C GLU A 26 6.52 15.23 3.05
N VAL A 27 5.61 14.46 3.63
CA VAL A 27 5.89 13.16 4.26
C VAL A 27 6.53 12.19 3.25
N LEU A 28 5.89 11.99 2.11
CA LEU A 28 6.35 11.02 1.11
C LEU A 28 7.57 11.50 0.32
N SER A 29 7.86 12.82 0.30
CA SER A 29 9.12 13.34 -0.24
C SER A 29 10.29 13.30 0.75
N GLY A 30 10.05 12.87 2.01
CA GLY A 30 11.08 12.79 3.04
C GLY A 30 11.50 14.14 3.63
N LYS A 31 10.63 15.15 3.59
CA LYS A 31 10.88 16.47 4.17
C LYS A 31 10.48 16.58 5.63
N THR A 32 9.87 15.53 6.18
CA THR A 32 9.44 15.46 7.58
C THR A 32 10.35 14.55 8.38
N THR A 33 10.42 14.78 9.70
CA THR A 33 11.14 13.91 10.64
C THR A 33 10.29 12.70 11.02
N ASP A 34 10.93 11.63 11.54
CA ASP A 34 10.21 10.46 12.05
C ASP A 34 9.25 10.84 13.19
N ASP A 35 9.61 11.76 14.06
CA ASP A 35 8.73 12.25 15.13
C ASP A 35 7.48 12.95 14.57
N GLN A 36 7.64 13.77 13.53
CA GLN A 36 6.50 14.39 12.85
C GLN A 36 5.61 13.35 12.18
N ASN A 37 6.20 12.36 11.53
CA ASN A 37 5.46 11.25 10.90
C ASN A 37 4.70 10.43 11.95
N MET A 38 5.32 10.15 13.10
CA MET A 38 4.65 9.48 14.23
C MET A 38 3.50 10.32 14.78
N GLY A 39 3.70 11.63 14.96
CA GLY A 39 2.65 12.54 15.42
C GLY A 39 1.45 12.55 14.50
N ILE A 40 1.66 12.64 13.19
CA ILE A 40 0.57 12.58 12.19
C ILE A 40 -0.17 11.24 12.28
N LEU A 41 0.55 10.12 12.18
CA LEU A 41 -0.06 8.79 12.09
C LEU A 41 -0.76 8.37 13.38
N SER A 42 -0.18 8.67 14.56
CA SER A 42 -0.78 8.33 15.84
C SER A 42 -2.05 9.14 16.11
N ASN A 43 -2.03 10.44 15.82
CA ASN A 43 -3.18 11.30 16.05
C ASN A 43 -4.32 11.00 15.08
N LEU A 44 -4.04 10.71 13.80
CA LEU A 44 -5.04 10.21 12.85
C LEU A 44 -5.71 8.94 13.39
N SER A 45 -4.91 7.96 13.81
CA SER A 45 -5.45 6.70 14.33
C SER A 45 -6.25 6.88 15.63
N GLN A 46 -5.86 7.82 16.52
CA GLN A 46 -6.59 8.11 17.76
C GLN A 46 -7.88 8.89 17.54
N LYS A 47 -7.89 9.78 16.55
CA LYS A 47 -9.07 10.55 16.17
C LYS A 47 -10.06 9.68 15.39
N GLY A 48 -9.58 8.81 14.57
CA GLY A 48 -10.27 8.14 13.48
C GLY A 48 -10.15 8.96 12.18
N GLU A 49 -9.73 8.31 11.12
CA GLU A 49 -9.54 8.93 9.81
C GLU A 49 -10.89 9.26 9.16
N THR A 50 -11.00 10.41 8.51
CA THR A 50 -12.14 10.77 7.66
C THR A 50 -11.91 10.34 6.22
N ASP A 51 -12.99 10.32 5.41
CA ASP A 51 -12.91 10.00 3.98
C ASP A 51 -11.99 10.97 3.24
N ASP A 52 -12.07 12.28 3.52
CA ASP A 52 -11.22 13.31 2.92
C ASP A 52 -9.74 13.09 3.25
N GLU A 53 -9.43 12.73 4.49
CA GLU A 53 -8.07 12.43 4.91
C GLU A 53 -7.54 11.17 4.22
N LEU A 54 -8.35 10.11 4.14
CA LEU A 54 -7.97 8.87 3.47
C LEU A 54 -7.79 9.08 1.96
N LEU A 55 -8.66 9.85 1.32
CA LEU A 55 -8.54 10.18 -0.10
C LEU A 55 -7.29 11.01 -0.40
N GLY A 56 -7.01 12.05 0.39
CA GLY A 56 -5.79 12.85 0.22
C GLY A 56 -4.51 12.01 0.36
N MET A 57 -4.49 11.09 1.33
CA MET A 57 -3.38 10.14 1.48
C MET A 57 -3.27 9.19 0.29
N LEU A 58 -4.39 8.62 -0.16
CA LEU A 58 -4.45 7.66 -1.25
C LEU A 58 -3.97 8.27 -2.56
N ASP A 59 -4.49 9.43 -2.93
CA ASP A 59 -4.17 10.10 -4.18
C ASP A 59 -2.66 10.41 -4.27
N LYS A 60 -2.07 10.86 -3.18
CA LYS A 60 -0.64 11.14 -3.15
C LYS A 60 0.21 9.87 -3.20
N MET A 61 -0.23 8.78 -2.56
CA MET A 61 0.42 7.48 -2.68
C MET A 61 0.36 6.95 -4.13
N GLN A 62 -0.80 7.08 -4.77
CA GLN A 62 -0.97 6.64 -6.16
C GLN A 62 -0.16 7.50 -7.14
N GLU A 63 -0.12 8.82 -6.96
CA GLU A 63 0.68 9.74 -7.77
C GLU A 63 2.16 9.35 -7.79
N LEU A 64 2.70 8.97 -6.62
CA LEU A 64 4.12 8.62 -6.44
C LEU A 64 4.44 7.14 -6.67
N SER A 65 3.45 6.33 -7.01
CA SER A 65 3.65 4.90 -7.27
C SER A 65 4.18 4.64 -8.68
N LEU A 66 4.94 3.55 -8.82
CA LEU A 66 5.31 3.02 -10.13
C LEU A 66 4.11 2.31 -10.75
N LYS A 67 3.65 2.76 -11.89
CA LYS A 67 2.45 2.21 -12.54
C LYS A 67 2.77 1.09 -13.51
N ILE A 68 1.85 0.11 -13.61
CA ILE A 68 1.74 -0.78 -14.76
C ILE A 68 0.39 -0.55 -15.45
N LYS A 69 0.35 -0.80 -16.76
CA LYS A 69 -0.90 -0.74 -17.54
C LYS A 69 -1.12 -2.09 -18.20
N SER A 70 -2.33 -2.60 -18.10
CA SER A 70 -2.78 -3.70 -18.96
C SER A 70 -3.05 -3.15 -20.36
N LYS A 71 -2.53 -3.83 -21.38
CA LYS A 71 -2.73 -3.38 -22.77
C LYS A 71 -4.14 -3.70 -23.31
N ASN A 72 -4.85 -4.63 -22.69
CA ASN A 72 -6.03 -5.23 -23.27
C ASN A 72 -7.36 -4.61 -22.83
N ASN A 73 -7.38 -3.49 -22.09
CA ASN A 73 -8.60 -2.92 -21.48
C ASN A 73 -9.47 -3.95 -20.72
N GLU A 74 -8.88 -5.04 -20.27
CA GLU A 74 -9.56 -6.07 -19.49
C GLU A 74 -9.70 -5.61 -18.04
N THR A 75 -10.75 -6.07 -17.38
CA THR A 75 -10.89 -5.88 -15.94
C THR A 75 -9.75 -6.60 -15.20
N VAL A 76 -8.96 -5.84 -14.47
CA VAL A 76 -7.87 -6.36 -13.65
C VAL A 76 -8.33 -6.45 -12.21
N ILE A 77 -8.08 -7.59 -11.59
CA ILE A 77 -8.51 -7.89 -10.21
C ILE A 77 -7.29 -7.84 -9.28
N ASP A 78 -7.44 -7.20 -8.12
CA ASP A 78 -6.53 -7.38 -6.99
C ASP A 78 -7.19 -8.21 -5.90
N MET A 79 -6.39 -8.99 -5.20
CA MET A 79 -6.82 -9.81 -4.06
C MET A 79 -6.03 -9.42 -2.79
N CYS A 80 -5.63 -8.15 -2.68
CA CYS A 80 -4.94 -7.63 -1.51
C CYS A 80 -5.93 -7.45 -0.36
N GLY A 81 -5.56 -7.92 0.82
CA GLY A 81 -6.27 -7.63 2.07
C GLY A 81 -5.53 -6.58 2.90
N THR A 82 -6.18 -6.06 3.93
CA THR A 82 -5.59 -5.10 4.87
C THR A 82 -4.46 -5.69 5.71
N GLY A 83 -4.35 -7.02 5.76
CA GLY A 83 -3.35 -7.74 6.55
C GLY A 83 -3.62 -7.67 8.06
N GLY A 84 -2.75 -8.31 8.84
CA GLY A 84 -2.76 -8.22 10.29
C GLY A 84 -3.94 -8.95 10.96
N ASP A 85 -4.53 -9.93 10.31
CA ASP A 85 -5.43 -10.86 10.99
C ASP A 85 -4.63 -11.73 11.98
N LYS A 86 -5.25 -12.10 13.08
CA LYS A 86 -4.62 -12.94 14.12
C LYS A 86 -4.85 -14.42 13.89
N LEU A 87 -5.50 -14.80 12.78
CA LEU A 87 -5.99 -16.17 12.56
C LEU A 87 -4.89 -17.13 12.11
N GLN A 88 -3.71 -16.64 11.73
CA GLN A 88 -2.56 -17.43 11.27
C GLN A 88 -2.92 -18.50 10.21
N THR A 89 -3.85 -18.16 9.33
CA THR A 89 -4.23 -19.02 8.21
C THR A 89 -3.12 -19.04 7.16
N PHE A 90 -3.16 -20.00 6.25
CA PHE A 90 -2.32 -19.96 5.05
C PHE A 90 -2.69 -18.73 4.17
N ASN A 91 -1.85 -18.41 3.21
CA ASN A 91 -2.02 -17.24 2.32
C ASN A 91 -3.22 -17.41 1.36
N ILE A 92 -4.45 -17.37 1.90
CA ILE A 92 -5.71 -17.62 1.17
C ILE A 92 -5.81 -16.73 -0.07
N SER A 93 -5.63 -15.41 0.07
CA SER A 93 -5.71 -14.46 -1.05
C SER A 93 -4.66 -14.75 -2.14
N THR A 94 -3.47 -15.20 -1.76
CA THR A 94 -2.42 -15.57 -2.73
C THR A 94 -2.80 -16.83 -3.47
N THR A 95 -3.27 -17.85 -2.77
CA THR A 95 -3.75 -19.11 -3.39
C THR A 95 -4.92 -18.84 -4.33
N ALA A 96 -5.90 -18.07 -3.89
CA ALA A 96 -7.06 -17.69 -4.71
C ALA A 96 -6.65 -16.90 -5.96
N SER A 97 -5.59 -16.09 -5.90
CA SER A 97 -5.07 -15.37 -7.08
C SER A 97 -4.65 -16.31 -8.21
N PHE A 98 -4.00 -17.43 -7.89
CA PHE A 98 -3.64 -18.45 -8.89
C PHE A 98 -4.87 -19.15 -9.46
N VAL A 99 -5.86 -19.47 -8.63
CA VAL A 99 -7.10 -20.12 -9.07
C VAL A 99 -7.89 -19.19 -10.00
N VAL A 100 -8.03 -17.91 -9.67
CA VAL A 100 -8.71 -16.91 -10.51
C VAL A 100 -8.01 -16.74 -11.85
N ALA A 101 -6.68 -16.67 -11.85
CA ALA A 101 -5.90 -16.57 -13.08
C ALA A 101 -6.05 -17.82 -13.95
N ALA A 102 -6.02 -19.02 -13.36
CA ALA A 102 -6.22 -20.27 -14.06
C ALA A 102 -7.65 -20.40 -14.65
N ALA A 103 -8.64 -19.79 -14.00
CA ALA A 103 -10.01 -19.70 -14.50
C ALA A 103 -10.21 -18.63 -15.59
N GLY A 104 -9.13 -17.94 -16.02
CA GLY A 104 -9.16 -16.95 -17.10
C GLY A 104 -9.29 -15.50 -16.64
N GLY A 105 -9.33 -15.22 -15.33
CA GLY A 105 -9.29 -13.87 -14.80
C GLY A 105 -7.90 -13.23 -14.93
N THR A 106 -7.83 -11.92 -14.97
CA THR A 106 -6.56 -11.18 -15.02
C THR A 106 -6.27 -10.58 -13.64
N VAL A 107 -5.21 -11.06 -12.98
CA VAL A 107 -4.88 -10.73 -11.58
C VAL A 107 -3.58 -9.94 -11.49
N ALA A 108 -3.68 -8.68 -11.11
CA ALA A 108 -2.52 -7.86 -10.75
C ALA A 108 -2.44 -7.76 -9.21
N LYS A 109 -1.84 -8.77 -8.60
CA LYS A 109 -1.80 -8.85 -7.15
C LYS A 109 -0.80 -7.87 -6.54
N HIS A 110 -1.31 -6.93 -5.74
CA HIS A 110 -0.49 -6.09 -4.87
C HIS A 110 -0.25 -6.80 -3.53
N GLY A 111 0.95 -6.68 -2.98
CA GLY A 111 1.24 -7.32 -1.71
C GLY A 111 2.63 -7.05 -1.15
N ASN A 112 2.86 -7.56 0.06
CA ASN A 112 4.10 -7.35 0.79
C ASN A 112 4.54 -8.65 1.48
N ARG A 113 5.71 -8.60 2.13
CA ARG A 113 6.10 -9.60 3.12
C ARG A 113 5.18 -9.53 4.34
N SER A 114 5.11 -10.61 5.09
CA SER A 114 4.33 -10.62 6.33
C SER A 114 4.89 -9.60 7.34
N SER A 115 4.00 -8.89 8.02
CA SER A 115 4.35 -8.05 9.17
C SER A 115 4.18 -8.76 10.51
N SER A 116 3.38 -9.81 10.58
CA SER A 116 2.99 -10.48 11.83
C SER A 116 2.89 -12.00 11.73
N GLY A 117 2.86 -12.55 10.51
CA GLY A 117 2.71 -13.98 10.25
C GLY A 117 4.00 -14.66 9.80
N ILE A 118 3.93 -15.98 9.59
CA ILE A 118 5.06 -16.81 9.17
C ILE A 118 5.49 -16.46 7.73
N SER A 119 4.53 -16.17 6.83
CA SER A 119 4.82 -15.79 5.44
C SER A 119 3.78 -14.83 4.88
N GLY A 120 4.21 -13.86 4.09
CA GLY A 120 3.36 -12.96 3.32
C GLY A 120 3.24 -13.40 1.86
N SER A 121 2.46 -12.65 1.08
CA SER A 121 2.31 -12.92 -0.35
C SER A 121 3.63 -12.84 -1.12
N ALA A 122 4.48 -11.87 -0.78
CA ALA A 122 5.78 -11.73 -1.42
C ALA A 122 6.68 -12.96 -1.22
N ASP A 123 6.63 -13.55 -0.03
CA ASP A 123 7.46 -14.73 0.29
C ASP A 123 7.06 -15.94 -0.55
N ILE A 124 5.77 -16.11 -0.84
CA ILE A 124 5.25 -17.18 -1.71
C ILE A 124 5.72 -16.99 -3.17
N PHE A 125 5.58 -15.78 -3.71
CA PHE A 125 6.01 -15.50 -5.07
C PHE A 125 7.52 -15.66 -5.23
N GLU A 126 8.30 -15.20 -4.26
CA GLU A 126 9.77 -15.35 -4.24
C GLU A 126 10.19 -16.83 -4.14
N TYR A 127 9.49 -17.62 -3.33
CA TYR A 127 9.72 -19.08 -3.22
C TYR A 127 9.54 -19.79 -4.57
N PHE A 128 8.58 -19.35 -5.39
CA PHE A 128 8.38 -19.86 -6.75
C PHE A 128 9.31 -19.22 -7.79
N GLY A 129 10.29 -18.43 -7.38
CA GLY A 129 11.29 -17.85 -8.27
C GLY A 129 10.89 -16.53 -8.92
N TYR A 130 9.82 -15.87 -8.44
CA TYR A 130 9.45 -14.55 -8.93
C TYR A 130 10.42 -13.49 -8.40
N ASP A 131 10.99 -12.68 -9.31
CA ASP A 131 11.85 -11.55 -8.92
C ASP A 131 11.00 -10.36 -8.47
N LEU A 132 10.98 -10.13 -7.14
CA LEU A 132 10.24 -9.03 -6.49
C LEU A 132 10.76 -7.64 -6.91
N ASN A 133 11.99 -7.55 -7.43
CA ASN A 133 12.62 -6.30 -7.84
C ASN A 133 12.49 -6.01 -9.34
N SER A 134 11.75 -6.82 -10.07
CA SER A 134 11.50 -6.66 -11.49
C SER A 134 11.00 -5.24 -11.84
N LYS A 135 11.42 -4.74 -13.00
CA LYS A 135 10.96 -3.44 -13.51
C LYS A 135 9.46 -3.49 -13.83
N PRO A 136 8.73 -2.37 -13.70
CA PRO A 136 7.29 -2.32 -14.02
C PRO A 136 6.94 -2.85 -15.42
N SER A 137 7.79 -2.61 -16.41
CA SER A 137 7.61 -3.13 -17.79
C SER A 137 7.67 -4.66 -17.86
N VAL A 138 8.53 -5.28 -17.06
CA VAL A 138 8.63 -6.75 -16.98
C VAL A 138 7.37 -7.30 -16.29
N VAL A 139 6.95 -6.69 -15.17
CA VAL A 139 5.73 -7.07 -14.44
C VAL A 139 4.49 -6.95 -15.33
N ALA A 140 4.38 -5.88 -16.13
CA ALA A 140 3.30 -5.73 -17.11
C ALA A 140 3.32 -6.85 -18.17
N SER A 141 4.50 -7.20 -18.70
CA SER A 141 4.63 -8.30 -19.68
C SER A 141 4.28 -9.66 -19.07
N VAL A 142 4.59 -9.89 -17.79
CA VAL A 142 4.19 -11.09 -17.06
C VAL A 142 2.66 -11.16 -16.93
N LEU A 143 2.01 -10.04 -16.56
CA LEU A 143 0.55 -9.95 -16.49
C LEU A 143 -0.11 -10.30 -17.81
N GLU A 144 0.37 -9.71 -18.92
CA GLU A 144 -0.16 -9.98 -20.26
C GLU A 144 0.00 -11.43 -20.69
N LYS A 145 1.14 -12.04 -20.41
CA LYS A 145 1.46 -13.40 -20.84
C LYS A 145 0.78 -14.48 -19.99
N HIS A 146 0.70 -14.24 -18.67
CA HIS A 146 0.30 -15.27 -17.72
C HIS A 146 -1.00 -14.96 -16.98
N ARG A 147 -1.64 -13.82 -17.24
CA ARG A 147 -2.86 -13.34 -16.56
C ARG A 147 -2.70 -13.17 -15.05
N ILE A 148 -1.49 -13.27 -14.54
CA ILE A 148 -1.16 -13.01 -13.13
C ILE A 148 0.19 -12.36 -13.04
N CYS A 149 0.30 -11.32 -12.20
CA CYS A 149 1.57 -10.76 -11.78
C CYS A 149 1.54 -10.42 -10.29
N PHE A 150 2.71 -10.15 -9.74
CA PHE A 150 2.86 -9.69 -8.38
C PHE A 150 3.58 -8.34 -8.35
N MET A 151 2.95 -7.37 -7.69
CA MET A 151 3.51 -6.04 -7.47
C MET A 151 3.94 -5.92 -6.02
N PHE A 152 5.25 -6.00 -5.81
CA PHE A 152 5.82 -5.90 -4.47
C PHE A 152 5.70 -4.46 -3.96
N ALA A 153 4.96 -4.25 -2.86
CA ALA A 153 4.60 -2.93 -2.35
C ALA A 153 5.81 -2.01 -2.13
N GLN A 154 6.92 -2.53 -1.60
CA GLN A 154 8.13 -1.73 -1.37
C GLN A 154 8.78 -1.26 -2.69
N LYS A 155 8.64 -2.04 -3.75
CA LYS A 155 9.15 -1.68 -5.08
C LYS A 155 8.24 -0.68 -5.78
N PHE A 156 6.92 -0.89 -5.69
CA PHE A 156 5.93 -0.09 -6.42
C PHE A 156 5.55 1.21 -5.72
N HIS A 157 5.76 1.31 -4.41
CA HIS A 157 5.57 2.53 -3.61
C HIS A 157 6.89 2.97 -2.95
N PRO A 158 7.90 3.39 -3.74
CA PRO A 158 9.22 3.70 -3.20
C PRO A 158 9.24 4.85 -2.19
N ALA A 159 8.27 5.77 -2.26
CA ALA A 159 8.12 6.87 -1.32
C ALA A 159 7.77 6.42 0.10
N MET A 160 7.16 5.23 0.25
CA MET A 160 6.80 4.67 1.56
C MET A 160 8.01 4.37 2.46
N LYS A 161 9.21 4.31 1.91
CA LYS A 161 10.44 4.21 2.71
C LYS A 161 10.57 5.35 3.72
N ASN A 162 10.08 6.55 3.38
CA ASN A 162 10.18 7.75 4.19
C ASN A 162 9.28 7.73 5.44
N VAL A 163 8.33 6.81 5.53
CA VAL A 163 7.47 6.62 6.71
C VAL A 163 7.68 5.26 7.39
N SER A 164 8.57 4.43 6.87
CA SER A 164 8.74 3.06 7.34
C SER A 164 9.27 2.99 8.78
N ALA A 165 10.20 3.88 9.15
CA ALA A 165 10.76 3.95 10.50
C ALA A 165 9.69 4.35 11.51
N ALA A 166 8.94 5.43 11.25
CA ALA A 166 7.84 5.89 12.10
C ALA A 166 6.76 4.81 12.29
N ARG A 167 6.35 4.13 11.22
CA ARG A 167 5.37 3.02 11.29
C ARG A 167 5.89 1.85 12.13
N LYS A 168 7.16 1.48 11.96
CA LYS A 168 7.79 0.40 12.74
C LYS A 168 7.85 0.76 14.22
N GLN A 169 8.19 2.01 14.55
CA GLN A 169 8.29 2.48 15.91
C GLN A 169 6.93 2.57 16.60
N LEU A 170 5.88 2.98 15.89
CA LEU A 170 4.51 2.98 16.40
C LEU A 170 4.00 1.56 16.72
N GLY A 171 4.38 0.55 15.95
CA GLY A 171 4.01 -0.84 16.17
C GLY A 171 2.51 -1.15 16.13
N THR A 172 1.69 -0.19 15.73
CA THR A 172 0.22 -0.29 15.67
C THR A 172 -0.28 -0.14 14.24
N ARG A 173 -1.57 -0.43 14.02
CA ARG A 173 -2.22 -0.15 12.74
C ARG A 173 -2.32 1.36 12.54
N THR A 174 -2.14 1.80 11.30
CA THR A 174 -2.26 3.20 10.86
C THR A 174 -3.12 3.26 9.60
N ALA A 175 -3.52 4.45 9.16
CA ALA A 175 -4.24 4.69 7.91
C ALA A 175 -3.62 3.91 6.71
N PHE A 176 -2.31 3.76 6.65
CA PHE A 176 -1.64 2.98 5.59
C PHE A 176 -2.04 1.51 5.52
N ASN A 177 -2.57 0.92 6.59
CA ASN A 177 -3.09 -0.43 6.55
C ASN A 177 -4.44 -0.52 5.80
N LEU A 178 -5.24 0.55 5.85
CA LEU A 178 -6.47 0.66 5.08
C LEU A 178 -6.18 0.98 3.61
N LEU A 179 -5.18 1.82 3.36
CA LEU A 179 -4.85 2.29 2.03
C LEU A 179 -4.13 1.23 1.16
N GLY A 180 -3.50 0.23 1.78
CA GLY A 180 -2.77 -0.81 1.04
C GLY A 180 -3.60 -1.45 -0.08
N PRO A 181 -4.80 -1.98 0.17
CA PRO A 181 -5.67 -2.56 -0.85
C PRO A 181 -6.19 -1.55 -1.88
N LEU A 182 -6.32 -0.27 -1.51
CA LEU A 182 -6.84 0.79 -2.37
C LEU A 182 -5.77 1.39 -3.30
N SER A 183 -4.50 1.18 -3.00
CA SER A 183 -3.37 1.80 -3.69
C SER A 183 -2.73 0.92 -4.77
N ASN A 184 -3.47 -0.04 -5.33
CA ASN A 184 -2.94 -0.93 -6.36
C ASN A 184 -2.40 -0.13 -7.54
N PRO A 185 -1.14 -0.38 -7.99
CA PRO A 185 -0.51 0.36 -9.08
C PRO A 185 -0.95 -0.04 -10.49
N ALA A 186 -1.78 -1.07 -10.64
CA ALA A 186 -2.32 -1.47 -11.94
C ALA A 186 -3.57 -0.65 -12.26
N ASN A 187 -3.48 0.22 -13.25
CA ASN A 187 -4.58 1.06 -13.76
C ASN A 187 -4.90 0.66 -15.19
#